data_cf70444a3981fd059dabc296439fd43d
#
_entry.id   cf70444a3981fd059dabc296439fd43d
#
_cell.length_a   1.000
_cell.length_b   1.000
_cell.length_c   1.000
_cell.angle_alpha   90.00
_cell.angle_beta   90.00
_cell.angle_gamma   90.00
#
_symmetry.space_group_name_H-M   'P 1'
#
loop_
_entity.id
_entity.type
_entity.pdbx_description
1 polymer ?
#
loop_
_entity_poly.entity_id
_entity_poly.type
_entity_poly.pdbx_seq_one_letter_code
_entity_poly.pdbx_strand_id
1 'polypeptide(L)'
;MQKEPEVSRRGFLAGLAAAAVIPRWAHGSRADIVVTMPRVEKLYKIAGCTQPNDLQFVPDGLWVLDQVDPNKAFKVRPKDGSILETLQTESIHGSGITYGHGALWIASTKMTDPATPPRTLKVDPKTGKTLKSWVTPGSGYYGAITPKSTPSGAHGLKWVGENYWMAVPASGKLFLMAPETGEIVRSIPAPGVRTHGLAWDNGLLWCVDSNERAIFKLNPADGTPLTKIQLKKDDPEPHGLDIDKGVLWYCDAASGWICRLA
;
A
#
# COMPACT_ATOMS: atom_id res chain seq x y z
N MET A 1 -0.22 74.92 2.16
CA MET A 1 0.90 73.93 2.16
C MET A 1 0.78 73.09 3.42
N GLN A 2 0.10 71.94 3.32
CA GLN A 2 -0.02 71.00 4.42
C GLN A 2 0.89 69.83 4.10
N LYS A 3 1.75 69.49 5.06
CA LYS A 3 2.65 68.32 4.98
C LYS A 3 1.87 67.03 5.31
N GLU A 4 1.92 66.04 4.42
CA GLU A 4 1.46 64.70 4.72
C GLU A 4 2.46 63.98 5.61
N PRO A 5 2.00 63.05 6.50
CA PRO A 5 2.88 62.26 7.33
C PRO A 5 3.38 61.01 6.59
N GLU A 6 4.67 60.78 6.69
CA GLU A 6 5.37 59.54 6.25
C GLU A 6 4.88 58.32 7.04
N VAL A 7 4.33 57.30 6.35
CA VAL A 7 3.98 56.02 6.93
C VAL A 7 5.16 55.05 6.81
N SER A 8 5.80 54.79 7.93
CA SER A 8 6.85 53.78 8.08
C SER A 8 6.30 52.36 7.86
N ARG A 9 6.78 51.72 6.78
CA ARG A 9 6.55 50.29 6.52
C ARG A 9 7.57 49.44 7.29
N ARG A 10 7.23 49.00 8.47
CA ARG A 10 7.85 47.80 9.09
C ARG A 10 6.79 46.73 9.23
N GLY A 11 6.61 45.98 8.14
CA GLY A 11 5.83 44.76 8.15
C GLY A 11 6.63 43.63 8.79
N PHE A 12 6.20 43.19 9.94
CA PHE A 12 6.66 41.95 10.59
C PHE A 12 6.10 40.78 9.81
N LEU A 13 6.95 40.05 9.09
CA LEU A 13 6.64 38.72 8.56
C LEU A 13 6.77 37.74 9.73
N ALA A 14 5.67 37.52 10.42
CA ALA A 14 5.53 36.37 11.30
C ALA A 14 5.32 35.11 10.43
N GLY A 15 6.41 34.39 10.18
CA GLY A 15 6.35 33.07 9.57
C GLY A 15 5.66 32.08 10.53
N LEU A 16 4.42 31.72 10.24
CA LEU A 16 3.75 30.58 10.86
C LEU A 16 4.42 29.31 10.33
N ALA A 17 5.40 28.81 11.06
CA ALA A 17 5.83 27.42 10.91
C ALA A 17 4.67 26.53 11.38
N ALA A 18 3.90 25.99 10.43
CA ALA A 18 2.96 24.93 10.72
C ALA A 18 3.78 23.69 11.12
N ALA A 19 3.99 23.51 12.41
CA ALA A 19 4.46 22.26 12.95
C ALA A 19 3.39 21.21 12.62
N ALA A 20 3.72 20.28 11.72
CA ALA A 20 2.91 19.10 11.51
C ALA A 20 2.81 18.37 12.84
N VAL A 21 1.68 18.48 13.51
CA VAL A 21 1.34 17.67 14.67
C VAL A 21 1.16 16.26 14.13
N ILE A 22 2.22 15.46 14.15
CA ILE A 22 2.12 14.02 14.01
C ILE A 22 1.28 13.57 15.22
N PRO A 23 0.10 12.97 15.01
CA PRO A 23 -0.68 12.48 16.13
C PRO A 23 0.18 11.47 16.88
N ARG A 24 0.63 11.81 18.07
CA ARG A 24 1.15 10.84 19.02
C ARG A 24 -0.02 9.93 19.34
N TRP A 25 0.00 8.73 18.77
CA TRP A 25 -0.88 7.66 19.19
C TRP A 25 -0.86 7.58 20.70
N ALA A 26 -2.04 7.65 21.28
CA ALA A 26 -2.19 7.28 22.68
C ALA A 26 -1.54 5.90 22.81
N HIS A 27 -0.44 5.81 23.54
CA HIS A 27 0.29 4.60 23.83
C HIS A 27 -0.58 3.77 24.79
N GLY A 28 -1.57 3.04 24.25
CA GLY A 28 -1.89 1.75 24.81
C GLY A 28 -0.57 0.98 24.75
N SER A 29 -0.06 0.55 25.87
CA SER A 29 1.28 0.01 25.97
C SER A 29 1.50 -1.06 24.90
N ARG A 30 2.41 -0.83 23.94
CA ARG A 30 2.89 -1.84 22.99
C ARG A 30 3.45 -3.08 23.67
N ALA A 31 3.51 -3.09 25.00
CA ALA A 31 4.05 -4.16 25.82
C ALA A 31 3.22 -5.45 25.80
N ASP A 32 1.94 -5.39 25.42
CA ASP A 32 1.03 -6.54 25.49
C ASP A 32 0.76 -7.21 24.13
N ILE A 33 1.41 -6.74 23.04
CA ILE A 33 1.23 -7.35 21.73
C ILE A 33 2.11 -8.58 21.61
N VAL A 34 1.52 -9.74 21.32
CA VAL A 34 2.26 -10.97 21.05
C VAL A 34 3.11 -10.76 19.80
N VAL A 35 4.43 -10.90 19.95
CA VAL A 35 5.39 -10.83 18.86
C VAL A 35 5.87 -12.23 18.53
N THR A 36 5.75 -12.63 17.25
CA THR A 36 6.25 -13.90 16.75
C THR A 36 7.31 -13.68 15.69
N MET A 37 8.22 -14.66 15.52
CA MET A 37 9.30 -14.65 14.54
C MET A 37 9.30 -15.98 13.77
N PRO A 38 8.37 -16.18 12.83
CA PRO A 38 8.30 -17.41 12.06
C PRO A 38 9.50 -17.54 11.13
N ARG A 39 9.70 -18.76 10.62
CA ARG A 39 10.66 -18.98 9.54
C ARG A 39 10.10 -18.44 8.23
N VAL A 40 10.95 -17.78 7.45
CA VAL A 40 10.63 -17.33 6.09
C VAL A 40 11.13 -18.38 5.10
N GLU A 41 10.25 -18.83 4.22
CA GLU A 41 10.59 -19.67 3.08
C GLU A 41 10.59 -18.84 1.80
N LYS A 42 11.77 -18.74 1.16
CA LYS A 42 11.90 -18.20 -0.20
C LYS A 42 11.46 -19.26 -1.20
N LEU A 43 10.41 -18.97 -1.97
CA LEU A 43 9.82 -19.97 -2.86
C LEU A 43 10.40 -19.87 -4.27
N TYR A 44 10.19 -18.74 -4.93
CA TYR A 44 10.64 -18.51 -6.31
C TYR A 44 10.69 -17.02 -6.64
N LYS A 45 11.31 -16.71 -7.77
CA LYS A 45 11.19 -15.44 -8.47
C LYS A 45 10.44 -15.66 -9.78
N ILE A 46 9.65 -14.68 -10.21
CA ILE A 46 8.85 -14.77 -11.42
C ILE A 46 9.70 -14.24 -12.58
N ALA A 47 9.80 -15.02 -13.66
CA ALA A 47 10.55 -14.61 -14.85
C ALA A 47 9.98 -13.32 -15.45
N GLY A 48 10.82 -12.30 -15.62
CA GLY A 48 10.41 -11.00 -16.16
C GLY A 48 9.67 -10.07 -15.20
N CYS A 49 9.46 -10.47 -13.93
CA CYS A 49 9.02 -9.60 -12.85
C CYS A 49 10.24 -9.18 -12.03
N THR A 50 10.51 -7.89 -11.97
CA THR A 50 11.74 -7.37 -11.34
C THR A 50 11.51 -6.77 -9.96
N GLN A 51 10.36 -6.15 -9.74
CA GLN A 51 9.97 -5.55 -8.46
C GLN A 51 8.53 -5.96 -8.09
N PRO A 52 8.30 -7.24 -7.69
CA PRO A 52 6.98 -7.65 -7.25
C PRO A 52 6.57 -6.84 -6.01
N ASN A 53 5.56 -6.00 -6.15
CA ASN A 53 5.20 -5.05 -5.11
C ASN A 53 3.97 -5.44 -4.30
N ASP A 54 3.01 -6.12 -4.94
CA ASP A 54 1.87 -6.71 -4.22
C ASP A 54 1.40 -7.99 -4.89
N LEU A 55 0.61 -8.79 -4.17
CA LEU A 55 0.14 -10.08 -4.63
C LEU A 55 -1.29 -10.38 -4.13
N GLN A 56 -2.04 -11.14 -4.93
CA GLN A 56 -3.43 -11.51 -4.63
C GLN A 56 -3.73 -12.93 -5.09
N PHE A 57 -4.10 -13.80 -4.17
CA PHE A 57 -4.63 -15.11 -4.50
C PHE A 57 -6.01 -15.03 -5.15
N VAL A 58 -6.21 -15.83 -6.18
CA VAL A 58 -7.48 -16.09 -6.83
C VAL A 58 -7.66 -17.60 -6.97
N PRO A 59 -8.88 -18.13 -7.22
CA PRO A 59 -9.11 -19.57 -7.25
C PRO A 59 -8.20 -20.35 -8.21
N ASP A 60 -7.75 -19.72 -9.28
CA ASP A 60 -6.99 -20.34 -10.37
C ASP A 60 -5.54 -19.84 -10.46
N GLY A 61 -5.00 -19.14 -9.43
CA GLY A 61 -3.62 -18.68 -9.41
C GLY A 61 -3.29 -17.62 -8.38
N LEU A 62 -2.17 -16.99 -8.60
CA LEU A 62 -1.68 -15.87 -7.80
C LEU A 62 -1.34 -14.71 -8.75
N TRP A 63 -2.05 -13.60 -8.63
CA TRP A 63 -1.65 -12.36 -9.28
C TRP A 63 -0.50 -11.70 -8.53
N VAL A 64 0.49 -11.23 -9.26
CA VAL A 64 1.63 -10.47 -8.73
C VAL A 64 1.84 -9.24 -9.61
N LEU A 65 1.89 -8.06 -9.00
CA LEU A 65 2.06 -6.80 -9.70
C LEU A 65 3.54 -6.39 -9.70
N ASP A 66 4.10 -6.17 -10.89
CA ASP A 66 5.43 -5.58 -11.04
C ASP A 66 5.32 -4.05 -11.03
N GLN A 67 6.10 -3.40 -10.16
CA GLN A 67 6.06 -1.96 -9.98
C GLN A 67 6.78 -1.17 -11.08
N VAL A 68 7.75 -1.78 -11.77
CA VAL A 68 8.55 -1.09 -12.79
C VAL A 68 7.92 -1.19 -14.18
N ASP A 69 8.30 -0.25 -15.03
CA ASP A 69 7.91 -0.29 -16.43
C ASP A 69 8.31 -1.62 -17.09
N PRO A 70 7.40 -2.18 -17.89
CA PRO A 70 6.14 -1.62 -18.37
C PRO A 70 4.90 -1.87 -17.46
N ASN A 71 5.05 -2.04 -16.14
CA ASN A 71 3.96 -2.19 -15.17
C ASN A 71 3.03 -3.38 -15.49
N LYS A 72 3.59 -4.57 -15.45
CA LYS A 72 2.86 -5.82 -15.73
C LYS A 72 2.23 -6.42 -14.49
N ALA A 73 1.09 -7.06 -14.66
CA ALA A 73 0.56 -8.02 -13.70
C ALA A 73 0.78 -9.43 -14.23
N PHE A 74 1.36 -10.31 -13.41
CA PHE A 74 1.62 -11.70 -13.73
C PHE A 74 0.66 -12.58 -12.94
N LYS A 75 -0.08 -13.45 -13.62
CA LYS A 75 -0.79 -14.55 -12.97
C LYS A 75 0.11 -15.78 -13.02
N VAL A 76 0.41 -16.33 -11.85
CA VAL A 76 1.33 -17.45 -11.75
C VAL A 76 0.71 -18.63 -11.01
N ARG A 77 1.27 -19.83 -11.22
CA ARG A 77 0.94 -20.99 -10.42
C ARG A 77 1.63 -20.85 -9.05
N PRO A 78 0.90 -20.90 -7.93
CA PRO A 78 1.49 -20.69 -6.61
C PRO A 78 2.58 -21.69 -6.23
N LYS A 79 2.51 -22.93 -6.78
CA LYS A 79 3.45 -24.01 -6.43
C LYS A 79 4.89 -23.71 -6.85
N ASP A 80 5.09 -23.08 -8.02
CA ASP A 80 6.40 -23.00 -8.68
C ASP A 80 6.68 -21.65 -9.38
N GLY A 81 5.73 -20.71 -9.35
CA GLY A 81 5.88 -19.41 -10.00
C GLY A 81 5.79 -19.43 -11.52
N SER A 82 5.41 -20.57 -12.13
CA SER A 82 5.24 -20.63 -13.59
C SER A 82 4.12 -19.71 -14.05
N ILE A 83 4.40 -18.89 -15.08
CA ILE A 83 3.48 -17.89 -15.59
C ILE A 83 2.31 -18.55 -16.29
N LEU A 84 1.10 -18.23 -15.86
CA LEU A 84 -0.17 -18.63 -16.47
C LEU A 84 -0.68 -17.54 -17.42
N GLU A 85 -0.49 -16.26 -17.04
CA GLU A 85 -0.96 -15.11 -17.78
C GLU A 85 -0.07 -13.89 -17.49
N THR A 86 0.04 -13.00 -18.47
CA THR A 86 0.72 -11.71 -18.31
C THR A 86 -0.16 -10.62 -18.88
N LEU A 87 -0.45 -9.60 -18.09
CA LEU A 87 -1.20 -8.43 -18.48
C LEU A 87 -0.30 -7.20 -18.50
N GLN A 88 -0.35 -6.44 -19.58
CA GLN A 88 0.14 -5.08 -19.60
C GLN A 88 -0.92 -4.17 -19.01
N THR A 89 -0.62 -3.52 -17.88
CA THR A 89 -1.55 -2.59 -17.24
C THR A 89 -1.25 -1.14 -17.61
N GLU A 90 -2.18 -0.26 -17.33
CA GLU A 90 -2.01 1.20 -17.53
C GLU A 90 -1.63 1.91 -16.22
N SER A 91 -1.23 1.15 -15.20
CA SER A 91 -0.72 1.71 -13.95
C SER A 91 0.67 2.32 -14.15
N ILE A 92 0.98 3.33 -13.36
CA ILE A 92 2.31 3.93 -13.30
C ILE A 92 2.83 3.73 -11.88
N HIS A 93 3.93 3.00 -11.77
CA HIS A 93 4.48 2.60 -10.47
C HIS A 93 3.43 1.87 -9.64
N GLY A 94 2.84 0.81 -10.25
CA GLY A 94 1.79 0.02 -9.63
C GLY A 94 2.26 -0.64 -8.34
N SER A 95 1.57 -0.41 -7.24
CA SER A 95 2.03 -0.87 -5.92
C SER A 95 1.09 -1.85 -5.24
N GLY A 96 -0.22 -1.67 -5.35
CA GLY A 96 -1.22 -2.55 -4.76
C GLY A 96 -2.03 -3.27 -5.84
N ILE A 97 -2.37 -4.55 -5.62
CA ILE A 97 -3.27 -5.30 -6.48
C ILE A 97 -4.26 -6.11 -5.66
N THR A 98 -5.55 -6.10 -6.06
CA THR A 98 -6.55 -7.01 -5.52
C THR A 98 -7.56 -7.40 -6.61
N TYR A 99 -8.35 -8.43 -6.36
CA TYR A 99 -9.38 -8.90 -7.28
C TYR A 99 -10.75 -8.92 -6.61
N GLY A 100 -11.73 -8.33 -7.26
CA GLY A 100 -13.11 -8.31 -6.79
C GLY A 100 -14.07 -7.78 -7.85
N HIS A 101 -15.33 -8.19 -7.80
CA HIS A 101 -16.37 -7.85 -8.76
C HIS A 101 -15.93 -8.06 -10.23
N GLY A 102 -15.21 -9.18 -10.49
CA GLY A 102 -14.78 -9.55 -11.83
C GLY A 102 -13.70 -8.66 -12.43
N ALA A 103 -13.06 -7.80 -11.66
CA ALA A 103 -12.00 -6.89 -12.11
C ALA A 103 -10.75 -6.99 -11.21
N LEU A 104 -9.61 -6.63 -11.77
CA LEU A 104 -8.43 -6.28 -10.98
C LEU A 104 -8.54 -4.83 -10.53
N TRP A 105 -8.10 -4.57 -9.30
CA TRP A 105 -8.00 -3.23 -8.74
C TRP A 105 -6.52 -2.97 -8.46
N ILE A 106 -5.99 -1.88 -9.04
CA ILE A 106 -4.56 -1.58 -8.99
C ILE A 106 -4.34 -0.18 -8.46
N ALA A 107 -3.49 -0.05 -7.45
CA ALA A 107 -3.02 1.24 -6.98
C ALA A 107 -1.90 1.75 -7.89
N SER A 108 -2.19 2.77 -8.70
CA SER A 108 -1.20 3.55 -9.45
C SER A 108 -0.68 4.65 -8.53
N THR A 109 0.50 4.43 -7.92
CA THR A 109 1.03 5.34 -6.90
C THR A 109 1.61 6.62 -7.46
N LYS A 110 1.85 6.66 -8.76
CA LYS A 110 2.27 7.85 -9.52
C LYS A 110 1.36 8.07 -10.70
N MET A 111 1.47 9.22 -11.32
CA MET A 111 0.81 9.57 -12.57
C MET A 111 1.87 10.11 -13.54
N THR A 112 1.55 10.09 -14.84
CA THR A 112 2.44 10.62 -15.89
C THR A 112 2.71 12.11 -15.67
N ASP A 113 1.67 12.86 -15.32
CA ASP A 113 1.78 14.25 -14.90
C ASP A 113 1.91 14.31 -13.37
N PRO A 114 3.02 14.84 -12.83
CA PRO A 114 3.24 14.97 -11.39
C PRO A 114 2.20 15.84 -10.67
N ALA A 115 1.49 16.72 -11.38
CA ALA A 115 0.41 17.52 -10.82
C ALA A 115 -0.89 16.73 -10.65
N THR A 116 -1.03 15.61 -11.33
CA THR A 116 -2.20 14.74 -11.21
C THR A 116 -2.06 13.84 -9.98
N PRO A 117 -3.08 13.75 -9.11
CA PRO A 117 -3.02 12.91 -7.93
C PRO A 117 -2.97 11.42 -8.28
N PRO A 118 -2.31 10.58 -7.46
CA PRO A 118 -2.35 9.12 -7.58
C PRO A 118 -3.77 8.57 -7.62
N ARG A 119 -3.95 7.44 -8.30
CA ARG A 119 -5.28 6.86 -8.55
C ARG A 119 -5.32 5.36 -8.24
N THR A 120 -6.50 4.89 -7.91
CA THR A 120 -6.82 3.46 -7.93
C THR A 120 -7.57 3.16 -9.22
N LEU A 121 -7.13 2.15 -9.95
CA LEU A 121 -7.66 1.74 -11.25
C LEU A 121 -8.49 0.46 -11.11
N LYS A 122 -9.70 0.45 -11.70
CA LYS A 122 -10.46 -0.78 -11.99
C LYS A 122 -10.00 -1.25 -13.38
N VAL A 123 -9.45 -2.43 -13.47
CA VAL A 123 -8.77 -2.95 -14.67
C VAL A 123 -9.46 -4.22 -15.15
N ASP A 124 -9.69 -4.31 -16.45
CA ASP A 124 -10.19 -5.53 -17.09
C ASP A 124 -9.13 -6.64 -16.97
N PRO A 125 -9.43 -7.77 -16.31
CA PRO A 125 -8.45 -8.84 -16.09
C PRO A 125 -8.08 -9.61 -17.36
N LYS A 126 -8.76 -9.37 -18.49
CA LYS A 126 -8.45 -10.02 -19.77
C LYS A 126 -7.55 -9.15 -20.65
N THR A 127 -7.69 -7.85 -20.57
CA THR A 127 -7.02 -6.91 -21.51
C THR A 127 -6.00 -6.02 -20.83
N GLY A 128 -6.01 -5.89 -19.52
CA GLY A 128 -5.18 -4.95 -18.75
C GLY A 128 -5.63 -3.48 -18.87
N LYS A 129 -6.74 -3.21 -19.56
CA LYS A 129 -7.25 -1.85 -19.78
C LYS A 129 -7.98 -1.31 -18.55
N THR A 130 -7.79 -0.04 -18.29
CA THR A 130 -8.49 0.67 -17.22
C THR A 130 -9.95 0.90 -17.63
N LEU A 131 -10.87 0.34 -16.86
CA LEU A 131 -12.32 0.52 -17.02
C LEU A 131 -12.80 1.78 -16.33
N LYS A 132 -12.24 2.09 -15.16
CA LYS A 132 -12.59 3.25 -14.33
C LYS A 132 -11.46 3.57 -13.36
N SER A 133 -11.40 4.79 -12.86
CA SER A 133 -10.40 5.16 -11.88
C SER A 133 -10.91 6.23 -10.90
N TRP A 134 -10.37 6.20 -9.69
CA TRP A 134 -10.67 7.15 -8.62
C TRP A 134 -9.39 7.75 -8.06
N VAL A 135 -9.46 9.00 -7.62
CA VAL A 135 -8.36 9.63 -6.89
C VAL A 135 -8.13 8.87 -5.59
N THR A 136 -6.88 8.53 -5.29
CA THR A 136 -6.53 7.88 -4.04
C THR A 136 -6.63 8.88 -2.87
N PRO A 137 -7.49 8.65 -1.88
CA PRO A 137 -7.62 9.54 -0.74
C PRO A 137 -6.34 9.56 0.09
N GLY A 138 -5.99 10.73 0.64
CA GLY A 138 -4.84 10.88 1.53
C GLY A 138 -3.48 10.66 0.86
N SER A 139 -3.44 10.59 -0.48
CA SER A 139 -2.18 10.59 -1.22
C SER A 139 -1.37 11.86 -0.94
N GLY A 140 -0.06 11.75 -0.93
CA GLY A 140 0.82 12.86 -0.59
C GLY A 140 2.26 12.41 -0.43
N TYR A 141 3.06 13.25 0.19
CA TYR A 141 4.47 12.93 0.46
C TYR A 141 4.60 12.16 1.77
N TYR A 142 5.50 11.19 1.81
CA TYR A 142 5.90 10.49 3.03
C TYR A 142 7.42 10.22 3.02
N GLY A 143 8.01 10.08 4.22
CA GLY A 143 9.45 9.97 4.36
C GLY A 143 10.17 11.30 4.11
N ALA A 144 11.45 11.23 3.71
CA ALA A 144 12.26 12.43 3.43
C ALA A 144 11.80 13.08 2.12
N ILE A 145 11.40 14.34 2.18
CA ILE A 145 10.97 15.12 1.02
C ILE A 145 12.18 15.80 0.39
N THR A 146 12.37 15.59 -0.89
CA THR A 146 13.41 16.23 -1.73
C THR A 146 12.75 16.98 -2.89
N PRO A 147 13.47 17.84 -3.61
CA PRO A 147 12.95 18.50 -4.82
C PRO A 147 12.46 17.55 -5.92
N LYS A 148 12.88 16.27 -5.86
CA LYS A 148 12.48 15.22 -6.80
C LYS A 148 11.34 14.35 -6.27
N SER A 149 10.90 14.56 -5.04
CA SER A 149 9.79 13.77 -4.47
C SER A 149 8.49 14.10 -5.18
N THR A 150 7.69 13.08 -5.45
CA THR A 150 6.34 13.21 -5.99
C THR A 150 5.35 12.64 -4.99
N PRO A 151 4.09 13.11 -4.99
CA PRO A 151 3.05 12.51 -4.16
C PRO A 151 2.94 11.00 -4.46
N SER A 152 2.73 10.21 -3.41
CA SER A 152 2.52 8.77 -3.50
C SER A 152 1.10 8.40 -3.07
N GLY A 153 0.53 7.41 -3.73
CA GLY A 153 -0.81 6.91 -3.48
C GLY A 153 -0.87 5.72 -2.52
N ALA A 154 -1.81 4.81 -2.78
CA ALA A 154 -1.94 3.56 -2.04
C ALA A 154 -0.83 2.57 -2.43
N HIS A 155 -0.38 1.80 -1.44
CA HIS A 155 0.68 0.80 -1.62
C HIS A 155 0.20 -0.64 -1.51
N GLY A 156 -0.88 -0.93 -0.82
CA GLY A 156 -1.47 -2.25 -0.74
C GLY A 156 -2.98 -2.17 -0.89
N LEU A 157 -3.56 -3.17 -1.53
CA LEU A 157 -5.01 -3.31 -1.70
C LEU A 157 -5.47 -4.69 -1.23
N LYS A 158 -6.66 -4.77 -0.61
CA LYS A 158 -7.28 -6.05 -0.26
C LYS A 158 -8.78 -6.01 -0.36
N TRP A 159 -9.36 -6.83 -1.25
CA TRP A 159 -10.80 -6.98 -1.38
C TRP A 159 -11.40 -7.75 -0.19
N VAL A 160 -12.49 -7.21 0.38
CA VAL A 160 -13.22 -7.82 1.51
C VAL A 160 -14.71 -7.57 1.36
N GLY A 161 -15.49 -8.63 1.17
CA GLY A 161 -16.94 -8.51 0.91
C GLY A 161 -17.22 -7.68 -0.33
N GLU A 162 -17.97 -6.60 -0.18
CA GLU A 162 -18.34 -5.67 -1.27
C GLU A 162 -17.39 -4.46 -1.40
N ASN A 163 -16.34 -4.38 -0.59
CA ASN A 163 -15.44 -3.24 -0.50
C ASN A 163 -13.98 -3.69 -0.60
N TYR A 164 -13.06 -2.73 -0.64
CA TYR A 164 -11.64 -3.04 -0.53
C TYR A 164 -10.92 -2.11 0.44
N TRP A 165 -10.00 -2.67 1.20
CA TRP A 165 -9.05 -1.92 2.00
C TRP A 165 -7.90 -1.41 1.13
N MET A 166 -7.37 -0.23 1.46
CA MET A 166 -6.14 0.31 0.88
C MET A 166 -5.23 0.90 1.96
N ALA A 167 -3.93 0.67 1.84
CA ALA A 167 -2.91 1.26 2.68
C ALA A 167 -2.35 2.52 2.00
N VAL A 168 -2.41 3.67 2.67
CA VAL A 168 -1.92 4.94 2.15
C VAL A 168 -0.88 5.55 3.10
N PRO A 169 0.40 5.25 2.92
CA PRO A 169 1.48 5.65 3.85
C PRO A 169 1.51 7.14 4.14
N ALA A 170 1.31 7.98 3.12
CA ALA A 170 1.33 9.43 3.27
C ALA A 170 0.29 9.97 4.25
N SER A 171 -0.84 9.28 4.40
CA SER A 171 -1.91 9.65 5.33
C SER A 171 -1.76 9.03 6.73
N GLY A 172 -0.91 8.01 6.88
CA GLY A 172 -0.85 7.17 8.09
C GLY A 172 -2.15 6.40 8.35
N LYS A 173 -2.92 6.09 7.31
CA LYS A 173 -4.24 5.44 7.42
C LYS A 173 -4.40 4.26 6.49
N LEU A 174 -5.30 3.37 6.89
CA LEU A 174 -5.90 2.36 6.04
C LEU A 174 -7.35 2.80 5.77
N PHE A 175 -7.78 2.77 4.51
CA PHE A 175 -9.12 3.15 4.10
C PHE A 175 -9.90 1.95 3.59
N LEU A 176 -11.14 1.79 4.02
CA LEU A 176 -12.11 0.89 3.40
C LEU A 176 -12.89 1.70 2.37
N MET A 177 -12.86 1.25 1.13
CA MET A 177 -13.39 2.00 -0.02
C MET A 177 -14.58 1.30 -0.65
N ALA A 178 -15.59 2.09 -1.00
CA ALA A 178 -16.69 1.66 -1.86
C ALA A 178 -16.19 1.60 -3.33
N PRO A 179 -16.21 0.44 -3.99
CA PRO A 179 -15.54 0.28 -5.28
C PRO A 179 -16.23 1.05 -6.42
N GLU A 180 -17.55 1.18 -6.38
CA GLU A 180 -18.28 1.80 -7.49
C GLU A 180 -18.29 3.34 -7.43
N THR A 181 -18.16 3.92 -6.24
CA THR A 181 -18.17 5.39 -6.04
C THR A 181 -16.78 5.96 -5.76
N GLY A 182 -15.87 5.15 -5.21
CA GLY A 182 -14.57 5.61 -4.72
C GLY A 182 -14.67 6.37 -3.39
N GLU A 183 -15.80 6.27 -2.69
CA GLU A 183 -16.00 6.91 -1.40
C GLU A 183 -15.36 6.11 -0.27
N ILE A 184 -14.94 6.83 0.77
CA ILE A 184 -14.42 6.23 2.00
C ILE A 184 -15.59 5.75 2.85
N VAL A 185 -15.70 4.43 3.01
CA VAL A 185 -16.67 3.81 3.94
C VAL A 185 -16.20 3.95 5.38
N ARG A 186 -14.88 3.75 5.59
CA ARG A 186 -14.24 3.80 6.90
C ARG A 186 -12.75 4.11 6.75
N SER A 187 -12.17 4.68 7.77
CA SER A 187 -10.71 4.77 7.89
C SER A 187 -10.26 4.37 9.29
N ILE A 188 -9.15 3.69 9.36
CA ILE A 188 -8.47 3.32 10.60
C ILE A 188 -7.01 3.75 10.53
N PRO A 189 -6.36 3.88 11.67
CA PRO A 189 -4.93 4.14 11.73
C PRO A 189 -4.10 3.01 11.14
N ALA A 190 -3.03 3.36 10.46
CA ALA A 190 -2.02 2.41 10.03
C ALA A 190 -1.08 2.03 11.18
N PRO A 191 -0.57 0.78 11.25
CA PRO A 191 0.24 0.32 12.37
C PRO A 191 1.67 0.86 12.39
N GLY A 192 2.10 1.50 11.30
CA GLY A 192 3.46 2.00 11.11
C GLY A 192 3.50 3.19 10.17
N VAL A 193 4.68 3.47 9.63
CA VAL A 193 4.94 4.67 8.80
C VAL A 193 5.10 4.37 7.31
N ARG A 194 5.42 3.10 6.95
CA ARG A 194 5.55 2.65 5.56
C ARG A 194 4.72 1.40 5.33
N THR A 195 3.40 1.59 5.45
CA THR A 195 2.44 0.51 5.27
C THR A 195 2.30 0.12 3.79
N HIS A 196 2.33 -1.19 3.53
CA HIS A 196 2.25 -1.77 2.19
C HIS A 196 1.14 -2.83 2.12
N GLY A 197 1.50 -4.06 1.78
CA GLY A 197 0.60 -5.16 1.51
C GLY A 197 -0.44 -5.41 2.62
N LEU A 198 -1.63 -5.80 2.20
CA LEU A 198 -2.76 -6.12 3.05
C LEU A 198 -3.25 -7.54 2.80
N ALA A 199 -3.63 -8.25 3.86
CA ALA A 199 -4.34 -9.51 3.77
C ALA A 199 -5.55 -9.53 4.70
N TRP A 200 -6.49 -10.44 4.44
CA TRP A 200 -7.69 -10.60 5.25
C TRP A 200 -7.86 -12.05 5.67
N ASP A 201 -8.04 -12.28 6.95
CA ASP A 201 -8.24 -13.60 7.50
C ASP A 201 -9.21 -13.56 8.69
N ASN A 202 -10.28 -14.36 8.61
CA ASN A 202 -11.22 -14.58 9.72
C ASN A 202 -11.71 -13.29 10.39
N GLY A 203 -12.06 -12.27 9.59
CA GLY A 203 -12.57 -11.00 10.10
C GLY A 203 -11.50 -10.04 10.61
N LEU A 204 -10.21 -10.34 10.42
CA LEU A 204 -9.08 -9.53 10.86
C LEU A 204 -8.24 -9.07 9.66
N LEU A 205 -7.68 -7.88 9.77
CA LEU A 205 -6.85 -7.26 8.73
C LEU A 205 -5.38 -7.44 9.07
N TRP A 206 -4.59 -7.90 8.10
CA TRP A 206 -3.15 -7.93 8.20
C TRP A 206 -2.55 -6.78 7.39
N CYS A 207 -1.49 -6.16 7.90
CA CYS A 207 -0.83 -5.03 7.25
C CYS A 207 0.68 -5.11 7.42
N VAL A 208 1.41 -4.98 6.33
CA VAL A 208 2.87 -4.86 6.32
C VAL A 208 3.29 -3.44 6.71
N ASP A 209 4.32 -3.29 7.54
CA ASP A 209 5.20 -2.12 7.56
C ASP A 209 6.59 -2.55 7.10
N SER A 210 6.99 -2.09 5.90
CA SER A 210 8.25 -2.50 5.29
C SER A 210 9.46 -1.94 6.03
N ASN A 211 9.38 -0.72 6.59
CA ASN A 211 10.48 -0.14 7.34
C ASN A 211 10.77 -0.91 8.65
N GLU A 212 9.71 -1.33 9.33
CA GLU A 212 9.83 -2.16 10.53
C GLU A 212 10.13 -3.63 10.21
N ARG A 213 10.05 -4.05 8.94
CA ARG A 213 10.11 -5.46 8.50
C ARG A 213 9.11 -6.31 9.31
N ALA A 214 7.90 -5.79 9.47
CA ALA A 214 6.89 -6.34 10.34
C ALA A 214 5.56 -6.51 9.64
N ILE A 215 4.78 -7.49 10.11
CA ILE A 215 3.41 -7.72 9.66
C ILE A 215 2.52 -7.68 10.90
N PHE A 216 1.55 -6.79 10.90
CA PHE A 216 0.63 -6.57 12.00
C PHE A 216 -0.72 -7.20 11.70
N LYS A 217 -1.29 -7.90 12.67
CA LYS A 217 -2.70 -8.30 12.67
C LYS A 217 -3.50 -7.24 13.41
N LEU A 218 -4.53 -6.71 12.76
CA LEU A 218 -5.29 -5.55 13.24
C LEU A 218 -6.76 -5.88 13.45
N ASN A 219 -7.36 -5.23 14.44
CA ASN A 219 -8.81 -5.11 14.53
C ASN A 219 -9.28 -4.11 13.44
N PRO A 220 -10.10 -4.53 12.45
CA PRO A 220 -10.54 -3.64 11.37
C PRO A 220 -11.56 -2.58 11.80
N ALA A 221 -12.05 -2.64 13.05
CA ALA A 221 -12.99 -1.64 13.57
C ALA A 221 -12.27 -0.32 13.93
N ASP A 222 -11.05 -0.41 14.45
CA ASP A 222 -10.34 0.73 15.04
C ASP A 222 -8.84 0.80 14.70
N GLY A 223 -8.27 -0.25 14.06
CA GLY A 223 -6.86 -0.34 13.73
C GLY A 223 -5.96 -0.80 14.88
N THR A 224 -6.54 -1.22 16.01
CA THR A 224 -5.75 -1.73 17.14
C THR A 224 -4.92 -2.95 16.72
N PRO A 225 -3.58 -2.91 16.88
CA PRO A 225 -2.73 -4.07 16.65
C PRO A 225 -2.99 -5.17 17.69
N LEU A 226 -3.26 -6.39 17.22
CA LEU A 226 -3.52 -7.57 18.07
C LEU A 226 -2.28 -8.45 18.21
N THR A 227 -1.54 -8.64 17.11
CA THR A 227 -0.27 -9.36 17.09
C THR A 227 0.69 -8.71 16.11
N LYS A 228 1.99 -8.98 16.27
CA LYS A 228 3.05 -8.56 15.38
C LYS A 228 3.91 -9.77 14.99
N ILE A 229 4.13 -9.94 13.72
CA ILE A 229 5.18 -10.80 13.18
C ILE A 229 6.38 -9.93 12.88
N GLN A 230 7.53 -10.25 13.47
CA GLN A 230 8.80 -9.57 13.21
C GLN A 230 9.66 -10.45 12.31
N LEU A 231 10.03 -9.95 11.13
CA LEU A 231 10.99 -10.62 10.26
C LEU A 231 12.42 -10.27 10.66
N LYS A 232 13.35 -11.18 10.40
CA LYS A 232 14.77 -10.96 10.64
C LYS A 232 15.34 -9.98 9.62
N LYS A 233 16.46 -9.36 9.93
CA LYS A 233 17.15 -8.42 9.04
C LYS A 233 17.56 -9.06 7.71
N ASP A 234 17.92 -10.35 7.72
CA ASP A 234 18.40 -11.07 6.54
C ASP A 234 17.28 -11.77 5.75
N ASP A 235 16.04 -11.73 6.25
CA ASP A 235 14.88 -12.18 5.48
C ASP A 235 14.57 -11.19 4.35
N PRO A 236 13.93 -11.59 3.24
CA PRO A 236 13.40 -10.66 2.25
C PRO A 236 12.50 -9.61 2.88
N GLU A 237 12.58 -8.35 2.41
CA GLU A 237 11.76 -7.26 2.94
C GLU A 237 10.29 -7.43 2.53
N PRO A 238 9.33 -7.42 3.45
CA PRO A 238 7.94 -7.60 3.10
C PRO A 238 7.38 -6.32 2.43
N HIS A 239 6.77 -6.49 1.24
CA HIS A 239 6.01 -5.46 0.53
C HIS A 239 4.55 -5.88 0.39
N GLY A 240 4.20 -6.60 -0.66
CA GLY A 240 2.85 -7.13 -0.83
C GLY A 240 2.54 -8.28 0.12
N LEU A 241 1.26 -8.49 0.40
CA LEU A 241 0.82 -9.51 1.35
C LEU A 241 -0.50 -10.13 0.91
N ASP A 242 -0.61 -11.45 1.00
CA ASP A 242 -1.89 -12.16 0.97
C ASP A 242 -1.84 -13.43 1.81
N ILE A 243 -2.96 -14.13 1.90
CA ILE A 243 -3.09 -15.36 2.68
C ILE A 243 -3.70 -16.46 1.83
N ASP A 244 -3.11 -17.65 1.87
CA ASP A 244 -3.67 -18.87 1.28
C ASP A 244 -3.77 -19.95 2.35
N LYS A 245 -4.98 -20.46 2.59
CA LYS A 245 -5.25 -21.53 3.57
C LYS A 245 -4.64 -21.29 4.95
N GLY A 246 -4.72 -20.04 5.42
CA GLY A 246 -4.19 -19.63 6.72
C GLY A 246 -2.69 -19.36 6.76
N VAL A 247 -1.98 -19.50 5.64
CA VAL A 247 -0.54 -19.21 5.52
C VAL A 247 -0.35 -17.85 4.85
N LEU A 248 0.41 -16.96 5.49
CA LEU A 248 0.76 -15.66 4.94
C LEU A 248 1.85 -15.80 3.87
N TRP A 249 1.62 -15.17 2.74
CA TRP A 249 2.56 -15.02 1.63
C TRP A 249 2.87 -13.55 1.43
N TYR A 250 4.11 -13.27 1.08
CA TYR A 250 4.52 -11.90 0.76
C TYR A 250 5.52 -11.87 -0.39
N CYS A 251 5.66 -10.72 -1.02
CA CYS A 251 6.70 -10.46 -2.00
C CYS A 251 7.69 -9.42 -1.49
N ASP A 252 8.92 -9.50 -1.98
CA ASP A 252 9.97 -8.51 -1.74
C ASP A 252 10.32 -7.79 -3.03
N ALA A 253 9.98 -6.50 -3.10
CA ALA A 253 10.23 -5.66 -4.26
C ALA A 253 11.73 -5.43 -4.52
N ALA A 254 12.57 -5.51 -3.50
CA ALA A 254 14.01 -5.29 -3.65
C ALA A 254 14.74 -6.51 -4.20
N SER A 255 14.41 -7.70 -3.70
CA SER A 255 15.10 -8.94 -4.09
C SER A 255 14.34 -9.80 -5.11
N GLY A 256 13.07 -9.50 -5.37
CA GLY A 256 12.22 -10.21 -6.33
C GLY A 256 11.69 -11.56 -5.85
N TRP A 257 11.87 -11.92 -4.57
CA TRP A 257 11.38 -13.17 -4.02
C TRP A 257 9.89 -13.14 -3.71
N ILE A 258 9.21 -14.24 -4.03
CA ILE A 258 7.94 -14.60 -3.42
C ILE A 258 8.25 -15.53 -2.24
N CYS A 259 7.68 -15.21 -1.10
CA CYS A 259 7.96 -15.86 0.18
C CYS A 259 6.67 -16.29 0.88
N ARG A 260 6.77 -17.26 1.79
CA ARG A 260 5.71 -17.57 2.75
C ARG A 260 6.27 -17.72 4.16
N LEU A 261 5.40 -17.56 5.14
CA LEU A 261 5.72 -17.80 6.54
C LEU A 261 5.42 -19.26 6.91
N ALA A 262 6.37 -19.91 7.59
CA ALA A 262 6.28 -21.31 8.00
C ALA A 262 6.39 -21.45 9.54
#